data_97246e2873ec63a38ee3c4aca3d73293
#
_entry.id   97246e2873ec63a38ee3c4aca3d73293
#
_cell.length_a   1.000
_cell.length_b   1.000
_cell.length_c   1.000
_cell.angle_alpha   90.00
_cell.angle_beta   90.00
_cell.angle_gamma   90.00
#
_symmetry.space_group_name_H-M   'P 1'
#
loop_
_entity.id
_entity.type
_entity.pdbx_description
1 polymer ?
#
loop_
_entity_poly.entity_id
_entity_poly.type
_entity_poly.pdbx_seq_one_letter_code
_entity_poly.pdbx_strand_id
1 'polypeptide(L)'
;MNSPQQPFATIPQPRPDGTLQVTITYLQMTRAPTGSAGRSRVDDLAILRVRKPSVAFYRFLYNHVGEPWLWYERRALEDDVLAAILNDSKVHIYVLYRAGAPAGYVELDYRVSDEVELAYFGLFPEQIGIGLGPWLLRWAVETAWASGPSRLIVNTCDLDHPKAIIVYQRAGFSPYRQETCTITDPRSAPFWNQPPAGSP
;
A
#
# COMPACT_ATOMS: atom_id res chain seq x y z
N MET A 1 33.02 -7.51 3.94
CA MET A 1 31.94 -7.19 2.99
C MET A 1 30.65 -7.68 3.65
N ASN A 2 29.91 -6.79 4.35
CA ASN A 2 28.62 -7.13 4.95
C ASN A 2 27.58 -7.13 3.82
N SER A 3 27.03 -8.31 3.52
CA SER A 3 25.83 -8.40 2.69
C SER A 3 24.74 -7.55 3.33
N PRO A 4 24.00 -6.72 2.57
CA PRO A 4 22.88 -5.99 3.11
C PRO A 4 21.86 -7.02 3.63
N GLN A 5 21.59 -6.97 4.94
CA GLN A 5 20.49 -7.74 5.52
C GLN A 5 19.21 -7.35 4.78
N GLN A 6 18.57 -8.33 4.15
CA GLN A 6 17.28 -8.13 3.50
C GLN A 6 16.28 -7.65 4.56
N PRO A 7 15.63 -6.49 4.37
CA PRO A 7 14.68 -5.92 5.33
C PRO A 7 13.32 -6.64 5.33
N PHE A 8 13.20 -7.74 4.59
CA PHE A 8 11.94 -8.43 4.35
C PHE A 8 11.71 -9.50 5.41
N ALA A 9 10.49 -9.52 5.98
CA ALA A 9 10.03 -10.63 6.78
C ALA A 9 10.08 -11.91 5.92
N THR A 10 10.43 -13.03 6.54
CA THR A 10 10.35 -14.31 5.85
C THR A 10 8.87 -14.62 5.63
N ILE A 11 8.43 -14.58 4.37
CA ILE A 11 7.07 -15.00 4.01
C ILE A 11 6.89 -16.44 4.48
N PRO A 12 5.80 -16.75 5.21
CA PRO A 12 5.56 -18.09 5.73
C PRO A 12 5.47 -19.12 4.59
N GLN A 13 5.92 -20.32 4.90
CA GLN A 13 5.72 -21.44 4.00
C GLN A 13 4.24 -21.85 3.99
N PRO A 14 3.68 -22.21 2.85
CA PRO A 14 2.31 -22.69 2.79
C PRO A 14 2.17 -24.01 3.57
N ARG A 15 0.98 -24.24 4.08
CA ARG A 15 0.56 -25.53 4.66
C ARG A 15 0.57 -26.60 3.58
N PRO A 16 0.48 -27.91 3.97
CA PRO A 16 0.45 -29.00 3.00
C PRO A 16 -0.72 -28.93 2.00
N ASP A 17 -1.80 -28.24 2.36
CA ASP A 17 -2.97 -27.98 1.51
C ASP A 17 -2.82 -26.77 0.58
N GLY A 18 -1.64 -26.14 0.56
CA GLY A 18 -1.36 -24.97 -0.28
C GLY A 18 -1.92 -23.66 0.27
N THR A 19 -2.33 -23.61 1.55
CA THR A 19 -2.89 -22.41 2.18
C THR A 19 -1.90 -21.69 3.10
N LEU A 20 -2.17 -20.40 3.32
CA LEU A 20 -1.52 -19.57 4.33
C LEU A 20 -2.56 -19.14 5.37
N GLN A 21 -2.17 -19.12 6.63
CA GLN A 21 -2.94 -18.44 7.67
C GLN A 21 -2.44 -17.01 7.78
N VAL A 22 -3.36 -16.05 7.70
CA VAL A 22 -3.04 -14.63 7.70
C VAL A 22 -3.85 -13.93 8.78
N THR A 23 -3.19 -13.11 9.58
CA THR A 23 -3.83 -12.29 10.60
C THR A 23 -3.88 -10.84 10.12
N ILE A 24 -5.10 -10.34 9.92
CA ILE A 24 -5.36 -8.97 9.46
C ILE A 24 -5.69 -8.11 10.67
N THR A 25 -5.02 -6.98 10.79
CA THR A 25 -5.28 -5.95 11.80
C THR A 25 -5.87 -4.73 11.12
N TYR A 26 -7.05 -4.34 11.55
CA TYR A 26 -7.75 -3.13 11.09
C TYR A 26 -7.49 -1.99 12.07
N LEU A 27 -7.04 -0.86 11.53
CA LEU A 27 -6.73 0.33 12.33
C LEU A 27 -7.56 1.50 11.82
N GLN A 28 -7.85 2.42 12.72
CA GLN A 28 -8.63 3.63 12.42
C GLN A 28 -8.01 4.87 13.07
N MET A 29 -8.34 6.00 12.49
CA MET A 29 -8.08 7.33 13.03
C MET A 29 -9.40 8.12 12.97
N THR A 30 -9.88 8.62 14.12
CA THR A 30 -11.18 9.33 14.24
C THR A 30 -11.02 10.83 14.51
N ARG A 31 -9.77 11.30 14.50
CA ARG A 31 -9.43 12.73 14.64
C ARG A 31 -8.22 13.03 13.76
N ALA A 32 -8.28 14.15 13.05
CA ALA A 32 -7.14 14.60 12.29
C ALA A 32 -5.91 14.79 13.21
N PRO A 33 -4.71 14.38 12.78
CA PRO A 33 -3.49 14.60 13.56
C PRO A 33 -3.20 16.10 13.63
N THR A 34 -2.59 16.52 14.74
CA THR A 34 -2.09 17.89 14.88
C THR A 34 -0.76 18.06 14.15
N GLY A 35 -0.56 19.24 13.54
CA GLY A 35 0.65 19.57 12.79
C GLY A 35 0.67 18.97 11.38
N SER A 36 1.68 19.29 10.59
CA SER A 36 1.83 18.90 9.19
C SER A 36 2.97 17.91 8.98
N ALA A 37 2.94 17.17 7.87
CA ALA A 37 4.04 16.28 7.45
C ALA A 37 5.36 17.05 7.35
N GLY A 38 5.26 18.37 7.09
CA GLY A 38 6.42 19.19 6.89
C GLY A 38 7.24 18.79 5.66
N ARG A 39 8.41 19.39 5.52
CA ARG A 39 9.33 19.03 4.45
C ARG A 39 10.02 17.71 4.76
N SER A 40 10.16 16.83 3.76
CA SER A 40 11.01 15.65 3.87
C SER A 40 12.47 16.02 4.10
N ARG A 41 13.20 15.15 4.78
CA ARG A 41 14.68 15.24 4.88
C ARG A 41 15.39 14.71 3.64
N VAL A 42 14.65 14.01 2.78
CA VAL A 42 15.12 13.51 1.47
C VAL A 42 14.76 14.55 0.43
N ASP A 43 15.70 14.92 -0.40
CA ASP A 43 15.53 15.88 -1.48
C ASP A 43 15.00 15.23 -2.77
N ASP A 44 14.70 16.09 -3.76
CA ASP A 44 14.23 15.71 -5.11
C ASP A 44 12.94 14.86 -5.10
N LEU A 45 11.99 15.22 -4.23
CA LEU A 45 10.72 14.54 -4.12
C LEU A 45 9.60 15.32 -4.80
N ALA A 46 8.71 14.59 -5.48
CA ALA A 46 7.42 15.08 -5.93
C ALA A 46 6.34 14.04 -5.66
N ILE A 47 5.14 14.47 -5.27
CA ILE A 47 3.96 13.61 -5.21
C ILE A 47 2.97 14.11 -6.25
N LEU A 48 2.59 13.24 -7.18
CA LEU A 48 1.66 13.58 -8.26
C LEU A 48 0.43 12.69 -8.20
N ARG A 49 -0.74 13.30 -8.31
CA ARG A 49 -1.99 12.55 -8.48
C ARG A 49 -2.09 12.04 -9.92
N VAL A 50 -2.27 10.74 -10.08
CA VAL A 50 -2.56 10.12 -11.38
C VAL A 50 -4.07 9.99 -11.52
N ARG A 51 -4.67 10.79 -12.42
CA ARG A 51 -6.13 10.89 -12.56
C ARG A 51 -6.75 9.77 -13.38
N LYS A 52 -6.01 9.16 -14.29
CA LYS A 52 -6.46 8.08 -15.17
C LYS A 52 -5.28 7.15 -15.45
N PRO A 53 -4.84 6.36 -14.46
CA PRO A 53 -3.76 5.42 -14.69
C PRO A 53 -4.22 4.34 -15.66
N SER A 54 -3.35 3.95 -16.59
CA SER A 54 -3.56 2.69 -17.29
C SER A 54 -3.43 1.51 -16.32
N VAL A 55 -4.11 0.41 -16.61
CA VAL A 55 -4.00 -0.84 -15.81
C VAL A 55 -2.53 -1.28 -15.70
N ALA A 56 -1.79 -1.23 -16.82
CA ALA A 56 -0.37 -1.60 -16.84
C ALA A 56 0.48 -0.74 -15.90
N PHE A 57 0.28 0.59 -15.91
CA PHE A 57 1.01 1.48 -15.00
C PHE A 57 0.64 1.24 -13.54
N TYR A 58 -0.63 1.05 -13.24
CA TYR A 58 -1.06 0.75 -11.88
C TYR A 58 -0.50 -0.59 -11.40
N ARG A 59 -0.58 -1.66 -12.23
CA ARG A 59 0.00 -2.96 -11.89
C ARG A 59 1.53 -2.88 -11.68
N PHE A 60 2.23 -2.05 -12.44
CA PHE A 60 3.64 -1.79 -12.20
C PHE A 60 3.87 -1.26 -10.78
N LEU A 61 3.12 -0.24 -10.35
CA LEU A 61 3.24 0.33 -8.99
C LEU A 61 2.89 -0.72 -7.92
N TYR A 62 1.73 -1.36 -8.08
CA TYR A 62 1.20 -2.34 -7.15
C TYR A 62 2.15 -3.53 -6.96
N ASN A 63 2.63 -4.09 -8.08
CA ASN A 63 3.52 -5.23 -8.04
C ASN A 63 4.89 -4.86 -7.45
N HIS A 64 5.43 -3.70 -7.85
CA HIS A 64 6.76 -3.29 -7.38
C HIS A 64 6.82 -3.03 -5.87
N VAL A 65 5.74 -2.49 -5.31
CA VAL A 65 5.59 -2.31 -3.86
C VAL A 65 5.21 -3.62 -3.17
N GLY A 66 4.23 -4.33 -3.71
CA GLY A 66 3.49 -5.37 -3.01
C GLY A 66 4.05 -6.79 -3.16
N GLU A 67 4.87 -7.07 -4.18
CA GLU A 67 5.39 -8.42 -4.43
C GLU A 67 6.16 -9.01 -3.24
N PRO A 68 7.03 -8.27 -2.54
CA PRO A 68 7.70 -8.77 -1.35
C PRO A 68 6.75 -9.10 -0.17
N TRP A 69 5.51 -8.64 -0.22
CA TRP A 69 4.49 -8.76 0.82
C TRP A 69 3.30 -9.62 0.39
N LEU A 70 3.41 -10.31 -0.74
CA LEU A 70 2.34 -11.12 -1.34
C LEU A 70 1.03 -10.36 -1.59
N TRP A 71 1.09 -9.10 -1.94
CA TRP A 71 -0.10 -8.37 -2.37
C TRP A 71 -0.69 -9.00 -3.64
N TYR A 72 -1.90 -9.49 -3.56
CA TYR A 72 -2.51 -10.28 -4.64
C TYR A 72 -3.86 -9.74 -5.12
N GLU A 73 -4.58 -8.99 -4.31
CA GLU A 73 -5.97 -8.63 -4.60
C GLU A 73 -6.10 -7.91 -5.96
N ARG A 74 -5.25 -6.91 -6.22
CA ARG A 74 -5.28 -6.17 -7.50
C ARG A 74 -4.66 -6.96 -8.65
N ARG A 75 -3.80 -7.93 -8.37
CA ARG A 75 -3.24 -8.84 -9.39
C ARG A 75 -4.28 -9.83 -9.89
N ALA A 76 -5.16 -10.30 -9.00
CA ALA A 76 -6.19 -11.29 -9.29
C ALA A 76 -7.39 -10.71 -10.08
N LEU A 77 -7.50 -9.39 -10.18
CA LEU A 77 -8.60 -8.76 -10.93
C LEU A 77 -8.36 -8.82 -12.43
N GLU A 78 -9.42 -9.06 -13.20
CA GLU A 78 -9.41 -8.85 -14.64
C GLU A 78 -9.20 -7.37 -14.96
N ASP A 79 -8.66 -7.07 -16.14
CA ASP A 79 -8.25 -5.72 -16.53
C ASP A 79 -9.41 -4.73 -16.57
N ASP A 80 -10.60 -5.14 -17.02
CA ASP A 80 -11.80 -4.31 -17.07
C ASP A 80 -12.32 -3.97 -15.65
N VAL A 81 -12.29 -4.93 -14.74
CA VAL A 81 -12.67 -4.73 -13.33
C VAL A 81 -11.70 -3.77 -12.65
N LEU A 82 -10.41 -3.98 -12.84
CA LEU A 82 -9.39 -3.08 -12.30
C LEU A 82 -9.53 -1.68 -12.92
N ALA A 83 -9.71 -1.57 -14.22
CA ALA A 83 -9.90 -0.29 -14.91
C ALA A 83 -11.13 0.46 -14.38
N ALA A 84 -12.24 -0.23 -14.07
CA ALA A 84 -13.41 0.39 -13.47
C ALA A 84 -13.10 1.02 -12.11
N ILE A 85 -12.33 0.33 -11.26
CA ILE A 85 -11.88 0.87 -9.95
C ILE A 85 -10.99 2.10 -10.18
N LEU A 86 -10.00 2.00 -11.06
CA LEU A 86 -9.02 3.05 -11.31
C LEU A 86 -9.63 4.32 -11.93
N ASN A 87 -10.75 4.18 -12.65
CA ASN A 87 -11.46 5.29 -13.26
C ASN A 87 -12.57 5.88 -12.34
N ASP A 88 -12.82 5.29 -11.18
CA ASP A 88 -13.74 5.88 -10.21
C ASP A 88 -13.16 7.20 -9.70
N SER A 89 -13.95 8.27 -9.79
CA SER A 89 -13.53 9.61 -9.36
C SER A 89 -13.21 9.70 -7.86
N LYS A 90 -13.72 8.75 -7.07
CA LYS A 90 -13.51 8.62 -5.63
C LYS A 90 -12.31 7.74 -5.27
N VAL A 91 -11.64 7.12 -6.23
CA VAL A 91 -10.36 6.42 -6.01
C VAL A 91 -9.22 7.32 -6.44
N HIS A 92 -8.37 7.68 -5.50
CA HIS A 92 -7.29 8.63 -5.72
C HIS A 92 -5.93 7.94 -5.61
N ILE A 93 -5.18 7.95 -6.71
CA ILE A 93 -3.84 7.36 -6.76
C ILE A 93 -2.81 8.48 -6.82
N TYR A 94 -1.86 8.43 -5.92
CA TYR A 94 -0.74 9.37 -5.83
C TYR A 94 0.57 8.61 -5.94
N VAL A 95 1.46 9.06 -6.80
CA VAL A 95 2.78 8.45 -6.97
C VAL A 95 3.81 9.38 -6.37
N LEU A 96 4.63 8.84 -5.50
CA LEU A 96 5.85 9.50 -5.02
C LEU A 96 6.93 9.30 -6.06
N TYR A 97 7.52 10.39 -6.50
CA TYR A 97 8.71 10.42 -7.34
C TYR A 97 9.91 10.89 -6.53
N ARG A 98 11.06 10.30 -6.80
CA ARG A 98 12.36 10.74 -6.30
C ARG A 98 13.35 10.81 -7.45
N ALA A 99 14.01 11.95 -7.61
CA ALA A 99 14.92 12.20 -8.73
C ALA A 99 14.34 11.82 -10.10
N GLY A 100 13.04 12.11 -10.29
CA GLY A 100 12.32 11.84 -11.55
C GLY A 100 11.80 10.41 -11.74
N ALA A 101 12.16 9.44 -10.87
CA ALA A 101 11.68 8.06 -10.95
C ALA A 101 10.61 7.77 -9.89
N PRO A 102 9.63 6.87 -10.16
CA PRO A 102 8.69 6.40 -9.15
C PRO A 102 9.44 5.77 -7.96
N ALA A 103 9.00 6.09 -6.75
CA ALA A 103 9.63 5.67 -5.49
C ALA A 103 8.65 5.00 -4.51
N GLY A 104 7.37 5.05 -4.82
CA GLY A 104 6.28 4.48 -4.04
C GLY A 104 4.95 5.07 -4.45
N TYR A 105 3.86 4.62 -3.83
CA TYR A 105 2.55 5.17 -4.12
C TYR A 105 1.59 5.07 -2.94
N VAL A 106 0.49 5.79 -3.06
CA VAL A 106 -0.63 5.82 -2.12
C VAL A 106 -1.93 5.70 -2.92
N GLU A 107 -2.84 4.85 -2.45
CA GLU A 107 -4.22 4.78 -2.92
C GLU A 107 -5.15 5.18 -1.78
N LEU A 108 -5.93 6.24 -1.99
CA LEU A 108 -6.97 6.68 -1.07
C LEU A 108 -8.34 6.40 -1.70
N ASP A 109 -9.18 5.67 -0.99
CA ASP A 109 -10.52 5.32 -1.43
C ASP A 109 -11.57 6.11 -0.64
N TYR A 110 -12.35 6.92 -1.35
CA TYR A 110 -13.41 7.79 -0.83
C TYR A 110 -14.81 7.26 -1.19
N ARG A 111 -14.94 6.02 -1.65
CA ARG A 111 -16.24 5.48 -2.11
C ARG A 111 -17.25 5.30 -0.99
N VAL A 112 -16.81 5.07 0.24
CA VAL A 112 -17.66 5.03 1.42
C VAL A 112 -17.92 6.46 1.92
N SER A 113 -19.18 6.79 2.24
CA SER A 113 -19.51 8.10 2.77
C SER A 113 -18.88 8.31 4.15
N ASP A 114 -18.38 9.52 4.40
CA ASP A 114 -17.78 9.95 5.66
C ASP A 114 -16.56 9.12 6.14
N GLU A 115 -16.07 8.22 5.30
CA GLU A 115 -14.92 7.39 5.58
C GLU A 115 -13.93 7.44 4.41
N VAL A 116 -12.66 7.49 4.73
CA VAL A 116 -11.59 7.31 3.73
C VAL A 116 -10.78 6.07 4.10
N GLU A 117 -10.50 5.23 3.13
CA GLU A 117 -9.58 4.12 3.29
C GLU A 117 -8.23 4.45 2.68
N LEU A 118 -7.16 4.27 3.46
CA LEU A 118 -5.81 4.14 2.93
C LEU A 118 -5.69 2.71 2.39
N ALA A 119 -6.18 2.50 1.15
CA ALA A 119 -6.34 1.18 0.57
C ALA A 119 -5.00 0.51 0.27
N TYR A 120 -4.05 1.26 -0.31
CA TYR A 120 -2.70 0.78 -0.55
C TYR A 120 -1.69 1.90 -0.27
N PHE A 121 -0.58 1.51 0.35
CA PHE A 121 0.49 2.42 0.71
C PHE A 121 1.82 1.67 0.76
N GLY A 122 2.82 2.18 0.07
CA GLY A 122 4.16 1.61 0.18
C GLY A 122 5.20 2.33 -0.65
N LEU A 123 6.44 1.95 -0.36
CA LEU A 123 7.63 2.38 -1.08
C LEU A 123 8.19 1.24 -1.92
N PHE A 124 8.87 1.58 -2.98
CA PHE A 124 9.68 0.64 -3.71
C PHE A 124 10.80 0.09 -2.80
N PRO A 125 11.22 -1.17 -2.94
CA PRO A 125 12.19 -1.81 -2.05
C PRO A 125 13.47 -0.99 -1.83
N GLU A 126 14.00 -0.39 -2.88
CA GLU A 126 15.21 0.43 -2.86
C GLU A 126 15.05 1.79 -2.16
N GLN A 127 13.82 2.17 -1.84
CA GLN A 127 13.48 3.41 -1.15
C GLN A 127 13.14 3.19 0.34
N ILE A 128 13.20 1.95 0.80
CA ILE A 128 12.94 1.60 2.20
C ILE A 128 14.17 1.94 3.06
N GLY A 129 13.94 2.40 4.29
CA GLY A 129 15.02 2.64 5.26
C GLY A 129 15.62 4.04 5.26
N ILE A 130 15.30 4.91 4.30
CA ILE A 130 15.81 6.28 4.22
C ILE A 130 14.87 7.34 4.82
N GLY A 131 13.83 6.91 5.54
CA GLY A 131 12.91 7.81 6.24
C GLY A 131 11.71 8.30 5.43
N LEU A 132 11.54 7.85 4.19
CA LEU A 132 10.43 8.26 3.33
C LEU A 132 9.07 7.70 3.77
N GLY A 133 9.01 6.48 4.29
CA GLY A 133 7.74 5.83 4.64
C GLY A 133 6.90 6.63 5.65
N PRO A 134 7.42 6.98 6.85
CA PRO A 134 6.69 7.79 7.81
C PRO A 134 6.27 9.16 7.28
N TRP A 135 7.10 9.78 6.44
CA TRP A 135 6.79 11.08 5.84
C TRP A 135 5.65 10.96 4.80
N LEU A 136 5.74 9.98 3.89
CA LEU A 136 4.70 9.74 2.88
C LEU A 136 3.36 9.35 3.54
N LEU A 137 3.40 8.52 4.60
CA LEU A 137 2.20 8.17 5.36
C LEU A 137 1.56 9.41 5.99
N ARG A 138 2.37 10.28 6.59
CA ARG A 138 1.86 11.52 7.19
C ARG A 138 1.21 12.41 6.14
N TRP A 139 1.84 12.56 4.98
CA TRP A 139 1.27 13.29 3.84
C TRP A 139 -0.06 12.66 3.36
N ALA A 140 -0.14 11.33 3.27
CA ALA A 140 -1.35 10.61 2.87
C ALA A 140 -2.50 10.84 3.87
N VAL A 141 -2.19 10.79 5.17
CA VAL A 141 -3.14 11.08 6.25
C VAL A 141 -3.68 12.50 6.15
N GLU A 142 -2.81 13.50 5.97
CA GLU A 142 -3.22 14.90 5.80
C GLU A 142 -4.09 15.10 4.55
N THR A 143 -3.71 14.46 3.45
CA THR A 143 -4.47 14.49 2.19
C THR A 143 -5.86 13.88 2.36
N ALA A 144 -5.97 12.74 3.05
CA ALA A 144 -7.25 12.11 3.35
C ALA A 144 -8.13 12.99 4.24
N TRP A 145 -7.58 13.55 5.30
CA TRP A 145 -8.33 14.42 6.24
C TRP A 145 -8.75 15.75 5.64
N ALA A 146 -8.13 16.22 4.55
CA ALA A 146 -8.51 17.44 3.86
C ALA A 146 -9.94 17.38 3.26
N SER A 147 -10.49 16.18 3.05
CA SER A 147 -11.89 15.98 2.63
C SER A 147 -12.89 16.05 3.78
N GLY A 148 -12.44 16.11 5.04
CA GLY A 148 -13.30 16.20 6.23
C GLY A 148 -14.03 14.90 6.60
N PRO A 149 -13.44 13.70 6.48
CA PRO A 149 -14.11 12.46 6.85
C PRO A 149 -14.31 12.38 8.37
N SER A 150 -15.27 11.57 8.80
CA SER A 150 -15.40 11.24 10.22
C SER A 150 -14.36 10.20 10.67
N ARG A 151 -13.81 9.43 9.72
CA ARG A 151 -12.89 8.34 10.00
C ARG A 151 -11.94 8.07 8.82
N LEU A 152 -10.69 7.83 9.13
CA LEU A 152 -9.70 7.26 8.19
C LEU A 152 -9.37 5.84 8.67
N ILE A 153 -9.43 4.87 7.77
CA ILE A 153 -9.13 3.47 8.06
C ILE A 153 -7.93 2.98 7.24
N VAL A 154 -7.29 1.96 7.75
CA VAL A 154 -6.26 1.17 7.06
C VAL A 154 -6.29 -0.25 7.63
N ASN A 155 -5.97 -1.23 6.82
CA ASN A 155 -5.67 -2.57 7.29
C ASN A 155 -4.22 -2.96 6.95
N THR A 156 -3.69 -3.92 7.69
CA THR A 156 -2.38 -4.52 7.45
C THR A 156 -2.41 -5.95 7.96
N CYS A 157 -1.57 -6.81 7.44
CA CYS A 157 -1.51 -8.19 7.86
C CYS A 157 -0.09 -8.62 8.23
N ASP A 158 0.05 -9.83 8.74
CA ASP A 158 1.35 -10.39 9.13
C ASP A 158 2.24 -10.78 7.95
N LEU A 159 1.76 -10.65 6.71
CA LEU A 159 2.57 -10.73 5.50
C LEU A 159 3.22 -9.38 5.12
N ASP A 160 2.71 -8.26 5.65
CA ASP A 160 3.24 -6.93 5.38
C ASP A 160 4.59 -6.68 6.08
N HIS A 161 5.18 -5.54 5.78
CA HIS A 161 6.43 -5.12 6.43
C HIS A 161 6.29 -5.16 7.97
N PRO A 162 7.21 -5.81 8.73
CA PRO A 162 7.08 -6.03 10.18
C PRO A 162 6.88 -4.76 11.02
N LYS A 163 7.26 -3.60 10.49
CA LYS A 163 7.07 -2.30 11.14
C LYS A 163 5.76 -1.60 10.75
N ALA A 164 4.91 -2.19 9.88
CA ALA A 164 3.72 -1.51 9.35
C ALA A 164 2.79 -1.04 10.48
N ILE A 165 2.38 -1.93 11.38
CA ILE A 165 1.51 -1.58 12.53
C ILE A 165 2.11 -0.44 13.36
N ILE A 166 3.41 -0.50 13.67
CA ILE A 166 4.08 0.53 14.48
C ILE A 166 4.10 1.88 13.76
N VAL A 167 4.31 1.86 12.44
CA VAL A 167 4.32 3.08 11.61
C VAL A 167 2.93 3.71 11.58
N TYR A 168 1.87 2.90 11.40
CA TYR A 168 0.48 3.38 11.46
C TYR A 168 0.12 3.94 12.84
N GLN A 169 0.47 3.25 13.92
CA GLN A 169 0.20 3.73 15.28
C GLN A 169 0.93 5.05 15.58
N ARG A 170 2.18 5.21 15.15
CA ARG A 170 2.92 6.47 15.28
C ARG A 170 2.32 7.61 14.45
N ALA A 171 1.62 7.30 13.37
CA ALA A 171 0.88 8.27 12.59
C ALA A 171 -0.46 8.67 13.23
N GLY A 172 -0.90 7.96 14.29
CA GLY A 172 -2.12 8.26 15.03
C GLY A 172 -3.27 7.26 14.83
N PHE A 173 -3.04 6.18 14.09
CA PHE A 173 -4.04 5.11 13.98
C PHE A 173 -4.07 4.24 15.24
N SER A 174 -5.26 3.73 15.57
CA SER A 174 -5.49 2.79 16.67
C SER A 174 -6.12 1.50 16.13
N PRO A 175 -5.63 0.31 16.51
CA PRO A 175 -6.30 -0.93 16.17
C PRO A 175 -7.71 -0.99 16.76
N TYR A 176 -8.67 -1.49 15.98
CA TYR A 176 -10.04 -1.66 16.46
C TYR A 176 -10.61 -3.05 16.19
N ARG A 177 -10.03 -3.80 15.26
CA ARG A 177 -10.43 -5.17 14.95
C ARG A 177 -9.21 -5.97 14.48
N GLN A 178 -9.22 -7.25 14.80
CA GLN A 178 -8.28 -8.22 14.27
C GLN A 178 -9.03 -9.49 13.90
N GLU A 179 -8.65 -10.09 12.79
CA GLU A 179 -9.20 -11.38 12.37
C GLU A 179 -8.11 -12.24 11.74
N THR A 180 -8.25 -13.55 11.89
CA THR A 180 -7.36 -14.51 11.25
C THR A 180 -8.15 -15.27 10.20
N CYS A 181 -7.65 -15.30 8.99
CA CYS A 181 -8.26 -16.02 7.87
C CYS A 181 -7.26 -17.00 7.24
N THR A 182 -7.78 -17.90 6.45
CA THR A 182 -6.99 -18.83 5.63
C THR A 182 -7.17 -18.40 4.17
N ILE A 183 -6.06 -18.14 3.49
CA ILE A 183 -6.05 -17.81 2.07
C ILE A 183 -5.30 -18.90 1.28
N THR A 184 -5.64 -19.10 0.02
CA THR A 184 -4.78 -19.86 -0.89
C THR A 184 -3.47 -19.11 -1.08
N ASP A 185 -2.33 -19.77 -1.09
CA ASP A 185 -1.06 -19.12 -1.36
C ASP A 185 -1.09 -18.43 -2.73
N PRO A 186 -1.00 -17.10 -2.79
CA PRO A 186 -1.09 -16.37 -4.05
C PRO A 186 -0.03 -16.78 -5.07
N ARG A 187 1.12 -17.29 -4.61
CA ARG A 187 2.23 -17.74 -5.47
C ARG A 187 1.86 -18.97 -6.31
N SER A 188 0.84 -19.72 -5.90
CA SER A 188 0.32 -20.87 -6.67
C SER A 188 -0.65 -20.46 -7.79
N ALA A 189 -1.12 -19.22 -7.79
CA ALA A 189 -2.10 -18.76 -8.74
C ALA A 189 -1.47 -18.36 -10.10
N PRO A 190 -2.16 -18.61 -11.23
CA PRO A 190 -1.64 -18.28 -12.56
C PRO A 190 -1.22 -16.81 -12.73
N PHE A 191 -1.97 -15.87 -12.13
CA PHE A 191 -1.70 -14.44 -12.22
C PHE A 191 -0.39 -14.02 -11.53
N TRP A 192 0.16 -14.86 -10.62
CA TRP A 192 1.38 -14.50 -9.89
C TRP A 192 2.61 -14.46 -10.78
N ASN A 193 2.70 -15.42 -11.70
CA ASN A 193 3.85 -15.59 -12.60
C ASN A 193 3.62 -14.96 -13.98
N GLN A 194 2.51 -14.24 -14.20
CA GLN A 194 2.28 -13.56 -15.46
C GLN A 194 3.25 -12.36 -15.60
N PRO A 195 3.96 -12.25 -16.73
CA PRO A 195 4.72 -11.04 -17.01
C PRO A 195 3.78 -9.84 -17.05
N PRO A 196 4.27 -8.63 -16.72
CA PRO A 196 3.45 -7.43 -16.84
C PRO A 196 2.88 -7.33 -18.27
N ALA A 197 1.60 -6.98 -18.38
CA ALA A 197 0.93 -6.83 -19.66
C ALA A 197 1.71 -5.86 -20.56
N GLY A 198 2.15 -6.32 -21.72
CA GLY A 198 2.97 -5.54 -22.64
C GLY A 198 4.46 -5.90 -22.71
N SER A 199 4.90 -6.97 -22.06
CA SER A 199 6.21 -7.54 -22.34
C SER A 199 6.17 -8.29 -23.67
N PRO A 200 7.12 -8.05 -24.60
CA PRO A 200 7.16 -8.71 -25.89
C PRO A 200 7.41 -10.20 -25.78
#